data_42a088541233531708d6d0a6c37bd53a
#
_entry.id   42a088541233531708d6d0a6c37bd53a
#
_cell.length_a   1.000
_cell.length_b   1.000
_cell.length_c   1.000
_cell.angle_alpha   90.00
_cell.angle_beta   90.00
_cell.angle_gamma   90.00
#
_symmetry.space_group_name_H-M   'P 1'
#
loop_
_entity.id
_entity.type
_entity.pdbx_description
1 polymer ?
#
loop_
_entity_poly.entity_id
_entity_poly.type
_entity_poly.pdbx_seq_one_letter_code
_entity_poly.pdbx_strand_id
1 'polypeptide(L)'
;MFSEENNLLKVEYSYNEETDSVFISRKEDYVYDESVELNNNIILDFDNENIPSALEILDASKIFKVSKSNLNHMNNLNVHIIINKETIKIKIELKLLNHNETVNSFVANNSQIPSLQTELISV
;
A
#
# COMPACT_ATOMS: atom_id res chain seq x y z
N MET A 1 -20.66 2.10 -22.21
CA MET A 1 -20.25 2.55 -20.86
C MET A 1 -19.79 1.34 -20.05
N PHE A 2 -18.84 1.54 -19.25
CA PHE A 2 -18.45 0.52 -18.30
C PHE A 2 -18.06 1.20 -16.99
N SER A 3 -18.20 0.49 -15.93
CA SER A 3 -17.81 0.98 -14.64
C SER A 3 -16.34 0.66 -14.39
N GLU A 4 -15.72 1.42 -13.51
CA GLU A 4 -14.42 1.06 -13.01
C GLU A 4 -14.53 -0.25 -12.24
N GLU A 5 -13.58 -1.11 -12.46
CA GLU A 5 -13.51 -2.31 -11.67
C GLU A 5 -12.94 -1.98 -10.30
N ASN A 6 -13.61 -2.48 -9.29
CA ASN A 6 -13.16 -2.34 -7.92
C ASN A 6 -12.68 -3.71 -7.43
N ASN A 7 -11.37 -3.91 -7.44
CA ASN A 7 -10.76 -5.16 -7.04
C ASN A 7 -10.44 -5.13 -5.55
N LEU A 8 -10.91 -6.15 -4.84
CA LEU A 8 -10.66 -6.31 -3.42
C LEU A 8 -9.66 -7.46 -3.25
N LEU A 9 -8.49 -7.15 -2.74
CA LEU A 9 -7.41 -8.11 -2.57
C LEU A 9 -7.05 -8.26 -1.10
N LYS A 10 -6.91 -9.51 -0.67
CA LYS A 10 -6.47 -9.81 0.68
C LYS A 10 -4.97 -9.74 0.76
N VAL A 11 -4.48 -9.11 1.82
CA VAL A 11 -3.05 -8.92 2.04
C VAL A 11 -2.63 -9.35 3.42
N GLU A 12 -1.35 -9.60 3.54
CA GLU A 12 -0.67 -9.71 4.81
C GLU A 12 0.33 -8.58 4.92
N TYR A 13 0.69 -8.23 6.14
CA TYR A 13 1.62 -7.15 6.37
C TYR A 13 2.58 -7.50 7.49
N SER A 14 3.74 -6.88 7.46
CA SER A 14 4.74 -7.01 8.51
C SER A 14 5.44 -5.68 8.73
N TYR A 15 5.92 -5.48 9.92
CA TYR A 15 6.74 -4.33 10.26
C TYR A 15 8.10 -4.80 10.76
N ASN A 16 9.17 -4.25 10.19
CA ASN A 16 10.53 -4.52 10.63
C ASN A 16 11.06 -3.29 11.34
N GLU A 17 11.26 -3.41 12.65
CA GLU A 17 11.70 -2.29 13.47
C GLU A 17 13.14 -1.86 13.15
N GLU A 18 14.01 -2.80 12.80
CA GLU A 18 15.41 -2.47 12.47
C GLU A 18 15.51 -1.57 11.25
N THR A 19 14.73 -1.84 10.24
CA THR A 19 14.74 -1.04 9.00
C THR A 19 13.66 0.03 9.00
N ASP A 20 12.77 0.02 9.99
CA ASP A 20 11.62 0.92 10.08
C ASP A 20 10.78 0.85 8.79
N SER A 21 10.50 -0.37 8.34
CA SER A 21 9.78 -0.60 7.10
C SER A 21 8.50 -1.40 7.33
N VAL A 22 7.42 -1.00 6.67
CA VAL A 22 6.21 -1.79 6.58
C VAL A 22 6.16 -2.43 5.20
N PHE A 23 5.95 -3.73 5.15
CA PHE A 23 5.79 -4.47 3.92
C PHE A 23 4.41 -5.08 3.87
N ILE A 24 3.70 -4.83 2.77
CA ILE A 24 2.34 -5.31 2.54
C ILE A 24 2.36 -6.11 1.25
N SER A 25 1.88 -7.35 1.26
CA SER A 25 1.85 -8.15 0.05
C SER A 25 0.55 -8.94 -0.05
N ARG A 26 0.15 -9.25 -1.28
CA ARG A 26 -1.02 -10.11 -1.51
C ARG A 26 -0.77 -11.49 -0.94
N LYS A 27 -1.81 -12.08 -0.36
CA LYS A 27 -1.73 -13.45 0.16
C LYS A 27 -1.65 -14.48 -0.95
N GLU A 28 -2.30 -14.21 -2.08
CA GLU A 28 -2.25 -15.10 -3.23
C GLU A 28 -0.92 -14.95 -3.96
N ASP A 29 -0.48 -16.04 -4.58
CA ASP A 29 0.72 -16.02 -5.39
C ASP A 29 0.55 -15.07 -6.56
N TYR A 30 1.64 -14.41 -6.92
CA TYR A 30 1.67 -13.49 -8.05
C TYR A 30 3.06 -13.53 -8.70
N VAL A 31 3.09 -13.10 -9.96
CA VAL A 31 4.33 -12.98 -10.70
C VAL A 31 4.73 -11.51 -10.74
N TYR A 32 5.83 -11.19 -10.08
CA TYR A 32 6.35 -9.82 -10.06
C TYR A 32 6.71 -9.36 -11.47
N ASP A 33 6.36 -8.14 -11.82
CA ASP A 33 6.73 -7.54 -13.09
C ASP A 33 7.55 -6.27 -12.90
N GLU A 34 6.99 -5.26 -12.25
CA GLU A 34 7.71 -4.00 -12.09
C GLU A 34 7.37 -3.29 -10.79
N SER A 35 8.24 -2.37 -10.40
CA SER A 35 8.04 -1.49 -9.24
C SER A 35 7.95 -0.05 -9.69
N VAL A 36 7.10 0.71 -9.01
CA VAL A 36 7.00 2.15 -9.18
C VAL A 36 7.30 2.81 -7.85
N GLU A 37 8.26 3.71 -7.84
CA GLU A 37 8.60 4.49 -6.67
C GLU A 37 7.76 5.76 -6.68
N LEU A 38 6.82 5.88 -5.72
CA LEU A 38 5.91 7.01 -5.68
C LEU A 38 6.56 8.26 -5.12
N ASN A 39 7.41 8.04 -4.12
CA ASN A 39 8.30 9.06 -3.59
C ASN A 39 9.47 8.31 -2.96
N ASN A 40 10.34 8.99 -2.25
CA ASN A 40 11.53 8.33 -1.70
C ASN A 40 11.23 7.22 -0.68
N ASN A 41 9.98 7.12 -0.23
CA ASN A 41 9.61 6.22 0.87
C ASN A 41 8.56 5.18 0.51
N ILE A 42 7.91 5.32 -0.64
CA ILE A 42 6.80 4.43 -1.02
C ILE A 42 7.12 3.74 -2.33
N ILE A 43 7.14 2.41 -2.30
CA ILE A 43 7.40 1.58 -3.48
C ILE A 43 6.20 0.68 -3.69
N LEU A 44 5.61 0.73 -4.87
CA LEU A 44 4.47 -0.10 -5.24
C LEU A 44 4.89 -1.10 -6.31
N ASP A 45 4.72 -2.37 -6.02
CA ASP A 45 5.01 -3.45 -6.96
C ASP A 45 3.75 -3.87 -7.70
N PHE A 46 3.93 -4.18 -8.97
CA PHE A 46 2.86 -4.69 -9.83
C PHE A 46 3.18 -6.09 -10.31
N ASP A 47 2.14 -6.89 -10.51
CA ASP A 47 2.30 -8.19 -11.10
C ASP A 47 2.27 -8.09 -12.64
N ASN A 48 2.37 -9.24 -13.31
CA ASN A 48 2.41 -9.30 -14.77
C ASN A 48 1.10 -8.96 -15.46
N GLU A 49 0.04 -8.69 -14.68
CA GLU A 49 -1.24 -8.22 -15.19
C GLU A 49 -1.51 -6.76 -14.83
N ASN A 50 -0.47 -6.05 -14.40
CA ASN A 50 -0.52 -4.65 -13.97
C ASN A 50 -1.43 -4.41 -12.75
N ILE A 51 -1.55 -5.42 -11.88
CA ILE A 51 -2.31 -5.31 -10.65
C ILE A 51 -1.33 -5.16 -9.49
N PRO A 52 -1.61 -4.24 -8.55
CA PRO A 52 -0.74 -4.08 -7.38
C PRO A 52 -0.55 -5.41 -6.63
N SER A 53 0.68 -5.76 -6.35
CA SER A 53 1.03 -7.00 -5.68
C SER A 53 1.66 -6.81 -4.31
N ALA A 54 2.39 -5.71 -4.12
CA ALA A 54 3.02 -5.41 -2.85
C ALA A 54 3.27 -3.91 -2.71
N LEU A 55 3.39 -3.49 -1.47
CA LEU A 55 3.66 -2.08 -1.13
C LEU A 55 4.69 -2.07 -0.01
N GLU A 56 5.74 -1.29 -0.19
CA GLU A 56 6.76 -1.11 0.84
C GLU A 56 6.82 0.35 1.27
N ILE A 57 6.82 0.57 2.58
CA ILE A 57 6.87 1.90 3.16
C ILE A 57 8.14 1.99 3.99
N LEU A 58 9.07 2.84 3.56
CA LEU A 58 10.33 3.09 4.23
C LEU A 58 10.18 4.25 5.21
N ASP A 59 10.97 4.25 6.28
CA ASP A 59 10.86 5.25 7.35
C ASP A 59 9.43 5.35 7.89
N ALA A 60 8.81 4.20 8.10
CA ALA A 60 7.38 4.12 8.40
C ALA A 60 6.97 4.91 9.64
N SER A 61 7.77 4.88 10.70
CA SER A 61 7.46 5.64 11.92
C SER A 61 7.39 7.14 11.66
N LYS A 62 8.23 7.63 10.77
CA LYS A 62 8.23 9.05 10.39
C LYS A 62 7.07 9.38 9.47
N ILE A 63 6.80 8.52 8.50
CA ILE A 63 5.72 8.71 7.53
C ILE A 63 4.37 8.73 8.24
N PHE A 64 4.13 7.78 9.12
CA PHE A 64 2.85 7.69 9.84
C PHE A 64 2.81 8.54 11.11
N LYS A 65 3.95 9.10 11.53
CA LYS A 65 4.06 9.92 12.74
C LYS A 65 3.62 9.16 13.99
N VAL A 66 4.06 7.94 14.10
CA VAL A 66 3.79 7.06 15.23
C VAL A 66 5.09 6.42 15.68
N SER A 67 5.11 5.92 16.92
CA SER A 67 6.29 5.26 17.44
C SER A 67 6.50 3.89 16.79
N LYS A 68 7.74 3.43 16.77
CA LYS A 68 8.05 2.07 16.29
C LYS A 68 7.33 1.01 17.12
N SER A 69 7.19 1.26 18.42
CA SER A 69 6.45 0.37 19.30
C SER A 69 4.99 0.24 18.86
N ASN A 70 4.36 1.34 18.51
CA ASN A 70 2.98 1.31 18.02
C ASN A 70 2.87 0.55 16.70
N LEU A 71 3.85 0.69 15.81
CA LEU A 71 3.86 -0.06 14.56
C LEU A 71 4.05 -1.56 14.79
N ASN A 72 4.83 -1.95 15.79
CA ASN A 72 4.98 -3.35 16.18
C ASN A 72 3.67 -3.98 16.65
N HIS A 73 2.74 -3.17 17.11
CA HIS A 73 1.45 -3.62 17.63
C HIS A 73 0.30 -3.15 16.75
N MET A 74 0.55 -3.01 15.48
CA MET A 74 -0.47 -2.64 14.50
C MET A 74 -1.59 -3.68 14.48
N ASN A 75 -2.84 -3.21 14.60
CA ASN A 75 -3.99 -4.08 14.72
C ASN A 75 -4.64 -4.39 13.38
N ASN A 76 -4.62 -3.44 12.47
CA ASN A 76 -5.19 -3.61 11.15
C ASN A 76 -4.63 -2.59 10.18
N LEU A 77 -4.74 -2.91 8.89
CA LEU A 77 -4.23 -2.05 7.84
C LEU A 77 -5.11 -2.20 6.61
N ASN A 78 -5.49 -1.07 6.03
CA ASN A 78 -6.18 -1.05 4.75
C ASN A 78 -5.48 -0.09 3.80
N VAL A 79 -5.41 -0.47 2.54
CA VAL A 79 -4.81 0.35 1.49
C VAL A 79 -5.81 0.48 0.35
N HIS A 80 -6.01 1.71 -0.10
CA HIS A 80 -6.86 1.99 -1.24
C HIS A 80 -6.02 2.63 -2.33
N ILE A 81 -6.01 2.03 -3.50
CA ILE A 81 -5.16 2.46 -4.63
C ILE A 81 -6.06 2.82 -5.80
N ILE A 82 -5.90 4.02 -6.30
CA ILE A 82 -6.59 4.49 -7.49
C ILE A 82 -5.54 4.88 -8.52
N ILE A 83 -5.58 4.23 -9.66
CA ILE A 83 -4.67 4.49 -10.77
C ILE A 83 -5.51 5.04 -11.93
N ASN A 84 -5.23 6.28 -12.31
CA ASN A 84 -5.84 6.85 -13.51
C ASN A 84 -4.75 7.20 -14.51
N LYS A 85 -5.12 7.87 -15.61
CA LYS A 85 -4.17 8.12 -16.70
C LYS A 85 -2.94 8.91 -16.27
N GLU A 86 -3.12 9.81 -15.31
CA GLU A 86 -2.07 10.76 -14.95
C GLU A 86 -1.45 10.52 -13.59
N THR A 87 -2.19 9.88 -12.67
CA THR A 87 -1.76 9.74 -11.29
C THR A 87 -1.99 8.36 -10.73
N ILE A 88 -1.16 8.03 -9.74
CA ILE A 88 -1.36 6.90 -8.83
C ILE A 88 -1.58 7.48 -7.45
N LYS A 89 -2.72 7.19 -6.84
CA LYS A 89 -3.06 7.65 -5.50
C LYS A 89 -3.16 6.48 -4.56
N ILE A 90 -2.51 6.57 -3.41
CA ILE A 90 -2.54 5.54 -2.39
C ILE A 90 -2.99 6.18 -1.09
N LYS A 91 -4.02 5.59 -0.48
CA LYS A 91 -4.47 5.97 0.85
C LYS A 91 -4.26 4.77 1.76
N ILE A 92 -3.54 4.99 2.87
CA ILE A 92 -3.22 3.93 3.83
C ILE A 92 -3.85 4.29 5.16
N GLU A 93 -4.63 3.34 5.69
CA GLU A 93 -5.25 3.47 7.01
C GLU A 93 -4.65 2.42 7.93
N LEU A 94 -4.07 2.88 9.04
CA LEU A 94 -3.55 2.00 10.08
C LEU A 94 -4.41 2.10 11.32
N LYS A 95 -4.75 0.95 11.89
CA LYS A 95 -5.35 0.88 13.22
C LYS A 95 -4.31 0.37 14.19
N LEU A 96 -4.10 1.11 15.25
CA LEU A 96 -3.13 0.78 16.28
C LEU A 96 -3.84 0.13 17.47
N LEU A 97 -3.09 -0.58 18.28
CA LEU A 97 -3.64 -1.35 19.40
C LEU A 97 -4.40 -0.47 20.40
N ASN A 98 -4.02 0.78 20.55
CA ASN A 98 -4.66 1.75 21.44
C ASN A 98 -5.91 2.40 20.83
N HIS A 99 -6.43 1.86 19.75
CA HIS A 99 -7.60 2.37 19.00
C HIS A 99 -7.36 3.69 18.25
N ASN A 100 -6.14 4.18 18.23
CA ASN A 100 -5.79 5.32 17.38
C ASN A 100 -5.67 4.85 15.93
N GLU A 101 -6.06 5.74 15.03
CA GLU A 101 -5.94 5.50 13.59
C GLU A 101 -5.07 6.56 12.96
N THR A 102 -4.33 6.19 11.94
CA THR A 102 -3.66 7.14 11.06
C THR A 102 -4.16 6.94 9.64
N VAL A 103 -4.31 8.04 8.91
CA VAL A 103 -4.67 8.01 7.50
C VAL A 103 -3.66 8.85 6.75
N ASN A 104 -2.98 8.22 5.78
CA ASN A 104 -1.97 8.88 4.98
C ASN A 104 -2.28 8.69 3.51
N SER A 105 -2.07 9.74 2.73
CA SER A 105 -2.33 9.71 1.30
C SER A 105 -1.08 10.12 0.52
N PHE A 106 -0.83 9.42 -0.58
CA PHE A 106 0.33 9.64 -1.44
C PHE A 106 -0.12 9.74 -2.88
N VAL A 107 0.49 10.63 -3.64
CA VAL A 107 0.16 10.82 -5.05
C VAL A 107 1.45 10.85 -5.86
N ALA A 108 1.47 10.11 -6.96
CA ALA A 108 2.59 10.11 -7.89
C ALA A 108 2.07 10.20 -9.32
N ASN A 109 2.96 10.58 -10.23
CA ASN A 109 2.63 10.59 -11.64
C ASN A 109 2.53 9.15 -12.16
N ASN A 110 1.57 8.92 -13.04
CA ASN A 110 1.44 7.64 -13.72
C ASN A 110 1.78 7.81 -15.19
N SER A 111 2.80 7.10 -15.65
CA SER A 111 3.23 7.19 -17.04
C SER A 111 2.87 5.95 -17.87
N GLN A 112 2.56 4.82 -17.26
CA GLN A 112 2.45 3.57 -18.00
C GLN A 112 1.39 2.59 -17.51
N ILE A 113 0.91 2.73 -16.28
CA ILE A 113 0.02 1.72 -15.70
C ILE A 113 -1.43 1.98 -16.11
N PRO A 114 -2.16 0.98 -16.64
CA PRO A 114 -3.57 1.15 -16.98
C PRO A 114 -4.44 1.53 -15.79
N SER A 115 -5.53 2.21 -16.09
CA SER A 115 -6.47 2.66 -15.05
C SER A 115 -7.04 1.50 -14.25
N LEU A 116 -7.06 1.67 -12.93
CA LEU A 116 -7.47 0.62 -12.00
C LEU A 116 -7.88 1.22 -10.67
N GLN A 117 -8.86 0.59 -10.01
CA GLN A 117 -9.17 0.87 -8.61
C GLN A 117 -9.07 -0.43 -7.83
N THR A 118 -8.27 -0.45 -6.78
CA THR A 118 -8.00 -1.65 -5.99
C THR A 118 -8.02 -1.32 -4.52
N GLU A 119 -8.62 -2.21 -3.73
CA GLU A 119 -8.49 -2.16 -2.28
C GLU A 119 -7.70 -3.36 -1.80
N LEU A 120 -6.72 -3.10 -0.94
CA LEU A 120 -5.93 -4.12 -0.27
C LEU A 120 -6.36 -4.12 1.20
N ILE A 121 -6.86 -5.25 1.66
CA ILE A 121 -7.32 -5.38 3.04
C ILE A 121 -6.55 -6.50 3.75
N SER A 122 -6.20 -6.25 5.01
CA SER A 122 -5.59 -7.28 5.84
C SER A 122 -6.65 -8.26 6.35
N VAL A 123 -6.24 -9.47 6.53
CA VAL A 123 -7.13 -10.53 7.00
C VAL A 123 -6.59 -11.12 8.29
#